data_e501568de0fba1636a8fe9a7e69faec9
#
_entry.id   e501568de0fba1636a8fe9a7e69faec9
#
_cell.length_a   1.000
_cell.length_b   1.000
_cell.length_c   1.000
_cell.angle_alpha   90.00
_cell.angle_beta   90.00
_cell.angle_gamma   90.00
#
_symmetry.space_group_name_H-M   'P 1'
#
loop_
_entity.id
_entity.type
_entity.pdbx_description
1 polymer ?
#
loop_
_entity_poly.entity_id
_entity_poly.type
_entity_poly.pdbx_seq_one_letter_code
_entity_poly.pdbx_strand_id
1 'polypeptide(L)'
;TLKTLVCSLVSLSMVLPAHAQITTDKSAPKNQQAVILKTNTGAPLVNIQTPNARGLSHNRYTQFDVDNKGAVLNNDRNNNPFLVKGGAQLILNEVRGAASKLNGIVTVGGQKADVIIANPNGITVNGGGFKNVGRGILTTGTPQIGKDGALTGFDVRQGTLTVGAAGWNDKGGADYTEVLARAVALQGKLQGKNLAVSTGPQKVDYASGEISAGTAAGAKPTIALD
;
A
#
# COMPACT_ATOMS: atom_id res chain seq x y z
N THR A 1 57.16 -22.06 23.73
CA THR A 1 56.53 -21.39 22.59
C THR A 1 55.05 -21.76 22.56
N LEU A 2 54.24 -20.81 23.06
CA LEU A 2 52.79 -20.91 23.15
C LEU A 2 52.22 -20.43 21.80
N LYS A 3 51.59 -21.35 21.04
CA LYS A 3 50.88 -21.03 19.81
C LYS A 3 49.48 -20.57 20.16
N THR A 4 49.18 -19.29 20.03
CA THR A 4 47.85 -18.72 20.19
C THR A 4 46.99 -19.08 18.97
N LEU A 5 45.97 -19.87 19.17
CA LEU A 5 44.97 -20.21 18.16
C LEU A 5 43.94 -19.06 18.13
N VAL A 6 44.01 -18.21 17.11
CA VAL A 6 42.98 -17.20 16.86
C VAL A 6 41.79 -17.87 16.20
N CYS A 7 40.74 -18.10 16.96
CA CYS A 7 39.46 -18.59 16.43
C CYS A 7 38.69 -17.38 15.88
N SER A 8 38.69 -17.24 14.55
CA SER A 8 37.89 -16.21 13.86
C SER A 8 36.44 -16.68 13.84
N LEU A 9 35.57 -16.08 14.66
CA LEU A 9 34.13 -16.23 14.57
C LEU A 9 33.64 -15.49 13.32
N VAL A 10 33.39 -16.23 12.25
CA VAL A 10 32.61 -15.73 11.11
C VAL A 10 31.17 -15.71 11.55
N SER A 11 30.65 -14.53 11.89
CA SER A 11 29.23 -14.32 12.11
C SER A 11 28.51 -14.42 10.75
N LEU A 12 27.91 -15.58 10.47
CA LEU A 12 27.03 -15.77 9.34
C LEU A 12 25.72 -15.06 9.66
N SER A 13 25.57 -13.80 9.24
CA SER A 13 24.30 -13.10 9.28
C SER A 13 23.35 -13.76 8.29
N MET A 14 22.47 -14.61 8.77
CA MET A 14 21.34 -15.12 7.97
C MET A 14 20.44 -13.93 7.64
N VAL A 15 20.55 -13.43 6.41
CA VAL A 15 19.53 -12.54 5.85
C VAL A 15 18.31 -13.43 5.60
N LEU A 16 17.38 -13.44 6.56
CA LEU A 16 16.08 -14.07 6.36
C LEU A 16 15.38 -13.31 5.23
N PRO A 17 14.86 -14.02 4.21
CA PRO A 17 14.08 -13.36 3.16
C PRO A 17 12.92 -12.62 3.81
N ALA A 18 12.74 -11.34 3.44
CA ALA A 18 11.62 -10.54 3.91
C ALA A 18 10.32 -11.23 3.45
N HIS A 19 9.63 -11.90 4.37
CA HIS A 19 8.34 -12.49 4.08
C HIS A 19 7.30 -11.39 4.01
N ALA A 20 6.35 -11.52 3.08
CA ALA A 20 5.17 -10.66 3.05
C ALA A 20 4.53 -10.64 4.44
N GLN A 21 4.44 -9.47 5.03
CA GLN A 21 3.82 -9.30 6.32
C GLN A 21 2.75 -8.23 6.23
N ILE A 22 1.49 -8.70 6.30
CA ILE A 22 0.34 -7.83 6.45
C ILE A 22 -0.21 -8.05 7.85
N THR A 23 -0.20 -7.00 8.67
CA THR A 23 -0.62 -7.06 10.06
C THR A 23 -1.73 -6.05 10.30
N THR A 24 -2.91 -6.54 10.66
CA THR A 24 -4.06 -5.73 11.00
C THR A 24 -3.80 -4.89 12.24
N ASP A 25 -4.20 -3.63 12.23
CA ASP A 25 -4.19 -2.75 13.41
C ASP A 25 -5.30 -3.17 14.38
N LYS A 26 -4.92 -3.86 15.47
CA LYS A 26 -5.85 -4.32 16.51
C LYS A 26 -6.43 -3.20 17.35
N SER A 27 -5.87 -2.00 17.30
CA SER A 27 -6.40 -0.80 17.97
C SER A 27 -7.50 -0.11 17.15
N ALA A 28 -7.63 -0.44 15.87
CA ALA A 28 -8.67 0.11 15.00
C ALA A 28 -10.07 -0.39 15.39
N PRO A 29 -11.14 0.32 15.01
CA PRO A 29 -12.50 -0.20 15.11
C PRO A 29 -12.63 -1.59 14.46
N LYS A 30 -13.47 -2.46 15.02
CA LYS A 30 -13.62 -3.85 14.54
C LYS A 30 -14.00 -3.93 13.06
N ASN A 31 -14.81 -3.01 12.57
CA ASN A 31 -15.19 -2.89 11.14
C ASN A 31 -14.09 -2.32 10.24
N GLN A 32 -12.87 -2.13 10.76
CA GLN A 32 -11.67 -1.75 10.00
C GLN A 32 -10.54 -2.78 10.17
N GLN A 33 -10.81 -3.90 10.86
CA GLN A 33 -9.84 -4.95 11.13
C GLN A 33 -10.02 -6.10 10.13
N ALA A 34 -9.33 -6.04 8.98
CA ALA A 34 -9.30 -7.15 8.02
C ALA A 34 -8.77 -8.45 8.67
N VAL A 35 -9.21 -9.58 8.16
CA VAL A 35 -8.71 -10.90 8.56
C VAL A 35 -7.71 -11.39 7.53
N ILE A 36 -6.50 -11.72 8.00
CA ILE A 36 -5.41 -12.14 7.14
C ILE A 36 -5.31 -13.67 7.17
N LEU A 37 -5.53 -14.27 6.02
CA LEU A 37 -5.36 -15.69 5.75
C LEU A 37 -4.18 -15.91 4.80
N LYS A 38 -3.96 -17.14 4.37
CA LYS A 38 -2.96 -17.49 3.35
C LYS A 38 -3.63 -18.26 2.21
N THR A 39 -3.21 -17.96 1.00
CA THR A 39 -3.53 -18.77 -0.19
C THR A 39 -2.75 -20.09 -0.18
N ASN A 40 -3.09 -21.01 -1.07
CA ASN A 40 -2.34 -22.27 -1.24
C ASN A 40 -0.88 -22.03 -1.68
N THR A 41 -0.58 -20.88 -2.29
CA THR A 41 0.79 -20.49 -2.66
C THR A 41 1.54 -19.79 -1.53
N GLY A 42 0.88 -19.59 -0.38
CA GLY A 42 1.45 -18.90 0.78
C GLY A 42 1.39 -17.38 0.71
N ALA A 43 0.80 -16.79 -0.34
CA ALA A 43 0.55 -15.36 -0.40
C ALA A 43 -0.54 -14.95 0.62
N PRO A 44 -0.49 -13.75 1.21
CA PRO A 44 -1.56 -13.23 2.03
C PRO A 44 -2.90 -13.16 1.27
N LEU A 45 -3.97 -13.66 1.89
CA LEU A 45 -5.35 -13.49 1.49
C LEU A 45 -6.04 -12.60 2.52
N VAL A 46 -6.32 -11.38 2.14
CA VAL A 46 -6.90 -10.36 3.01
C VAL A 46 -8.41 -10.36 2.84
N ASN A 47 -9.14 -10.92 3.79
CA ASN A 47 -10.58 -10.73 3.86
C ASN A 47 -10.86 -9.29 4.31
N ILE A 48 -11.11 -8.43 3.33
CA ILE A 48 -11.44 -7.02 3.57
C ILE A 48 -12.73 -6.89 4.35
N GLN A 49 -12.89 -5.81 5.10
CA GLN A 49 -14.07 -5.55 5.91
C GLN A 49 -15.28 -5.16 5.07
N THR A 50 -16.46 -5.34 5.65
CA THR A 50 -17.75 -4.96 5.05
C THR A 50 -17.71 -3.51 4.55
N PRO A 51 -18.01 -3.26 3.29
CA PRO A 51 -18.11 -1.89 2.79
C PRO A 51 -19.28 -1.14 3.43
N ASN A 52 -19.09 0.13 3.67
CA ASN A 52 -20.13 1.01 4.17
C ASN A 52 -21.16 1.37 3.05
N ALA A 53 -22.15 2.22 3.36
CA ALA A 53 -23.18 2.64 2.41
C ALA A 53 -22.64 3.39 1.18
N ARG A 54 -21.38 3.88 1.22
CA ARG A 54 -20.67 4.50 0.10
C ARG A 54 -19.83 3.52 -0.70
N GLY A 55 -19.91 2.21 -0.40
CA GLY A 55 -19.12 1.19 -1.07
C GLY A 55 -17.65 1.13 -0.63
N LEU A 56 -17.27 1.85 0.43
CA LEU A 56 -15.91 1.91 0.96
C LEU A 56 -15.68 0.80 1.99
N SER A 57 -14.76 -0.12 1.69
CA SER A 57 -14.16 -1.03 2.66
C SER A 57 -12.89 -0.37 3.23
N HIS A 58 -12.94 0.09 4.47
CA HIS A 58 -11.81 0.73 5.16
C HIS A 58 -11.10 -0.30 6.02
N ASN A 59 -9.84 -0.57 5.73
CA ASN A 59 -9.02 -1.56 6.42
C ASN A 59 -7.75 -0.90 6.95
N ARG A 60 -7.45 -1.09 8.25
CA ARG A 60 -6.31 -0.48 8.92
C ARG A 60 -5.26 -1.52 9.30
N TYR A 61 -4.00 -1.14 9.10
CA TYR A 61 -2.86 -2.01 9.33
C TYR A 61 -1.75 -1.29 10.10
N THR A 62 -1.00 -2.04 10.89
CA THR A 62 0.28 -1.62 11.45
C THR A 62 1.43 -1.91 10.50
N GLN A 63 1.25 -2.90 9.60
CA GLN A 63 2.22 -3.24 8.55
C GLN A 63 1.49 -3.76 7.32
N PHE A 64 1.96 -3.33 6.14
CA PHE A 64 1.43 -3.80 4.87
C PHE A 64 2.60 -3.98 3.89
N ASP A 65 3.23 -5.16 3.94
CA ASP A 65 4.33 -5.54 3.08
C ASP A 65 3.91 -6.69 2.17
N VAL A 66 4.26 -6.60 0.91
CA VAL A 66 3.94 -7.60 -0.12
C VAL A 66 5.24 -8.08 -0.75
N ASP A 67 5.54 -9.37 -0.61
CA ASP A 67 6.69 -10.00 -1.25
C ASP A 67 6.39 -10.41 -2.71
N ASN A 68 7.32 -11.09 -3.35
CA ASN A 68 7.19 -11.53 -4.75
C ASN A 68 6.04 -12.53 -4.99
N LYS A 69 5.45 -13.12 -3.94
CA LYS A 69 4.25 -13.97 -4.05
C LYS A 69 2.98 -13.15 -4.25
N GLY A 70 3.06 -11.83 -4.02
CA GLY A 70 1.91 -10.94 -4.09
C GLY A 70 1.02 -11.02 -2.87
N ALA A 71 -0.14 -10.35 -2.96
CA ALA A 71 -1.21 -10.40 -1.97
C ALA A 71 -2.56 -10.32 -2.66
N VAL A 72 -3.59 -10.91 -2.07
CA VAL A 72 -4.95 -10.88 -2.58
C VAL A 72 -5.85 -10.13 -1.61
N LEU A 73 -6.43 -9.02 -2.07
CA LEU A 73 -7.53 -8.33 -1.39
C LEU A 73 -8.83 -9.04 -1.79
N ASN A 74 -9.38 -9.83 -0.88
CA ASN A 74 -10.52 -10.68 -1.17
C ASN A 74 -11.82 -9.87 -1.22
N ASN A 75 -12.23 -9.49 -2.42
CA ASN A 75 -13.48 -8.80 -2.74
C ASN A 75 -14.52 -9.75 -3.37
N ASP A 76 -14.42 -11.03 -3.08
CA ASP A 76 -15.37 -12.04 -3.53
C ASP A 76 -16.42 -12.31 -2.46
N ARG A 77 -17.66 -11.92 -2.74
CA ARG A 77 -18.81 -12.12 -1.83
C ARG A 77 -19.08 -13.59 -1.49
N ASN A 78 -18.65 -14.53 -2.32
CA ASN A 78 -18.85 -15.95 -2.08
C ASN A 78 -17.79 -16.56 -1.15
N ASN A 79 -16.63 -15.90 -1.04
CA ASN A 79 -15.48 -16.41 -0.30
C ASN A 79 -15.05 -15.52 0.87
N ASN A 80 -15.59 -14.30 0.99
CA ASN A 80 -15.33 -13.41 2.11
C ASN A 80 -16.58 -13.24 2.96
N PRO A 81 -16.60 -13.73 4.21
CA PRO A 81 -17.77 -13.68 5.09
C PRO A 81 -18.21 -12.26 5.46
N PHE A 82 -17.35 -11.25 5.30
CA PHE A 82 -17.70 -9.85 5.54
C PHE A 82 -18.49 -9.21 4.38
N LEU A 83 -18.59 -9.88 3.21
CA LEU A 83 -19.16 -9.31 1.99
C LEU A 83 -20.53 -9.88 1.62
N VAL A 84 -21.27 -10.42 2.58
CA VAL A 84 -22.60 -11.00 2.35
C VAL A 84 -23.60 -10.05 1.67
N LYS A 85 -23.45 -8.73 1.90
CA LYS A 85 -24.28 -7.69 1.30
C LYS A 85 -23.77 -7.16 -0.05
N GLY A 86 -22.59 -7.58 -0.47
CA GLY A 86 -21.94 -7.15 -1.72
C GLY A 86 -20.47 -6.84 -1.56
N GLY A 87 -19.74 -6.84 -2.67
CA GLY A 87 -18.33 -6.45 -2.72
C GLY A 87 -18.14 -4.94 -2.58
N ALA A 88 -16.92 -4.55 -2.21
CA ALA A 88 -16.53 -3.15 -2.14
C ALA A 88 -16.34 -2.55 -3.54
N GLN A 89 -16.68 -1.27 -3.69
CA GLN A 89 -16.34 -0.47 -4.87
C GLN A 89 -14.96 0.16 -4.70
N LEU A 90 -14.59 0.50 -3.45
CA LEU A 90 -13.33 1.09 -3.06
C LEU A 90 -12.78 0.36 -1.84
N ILE A 91 -11.52 -0.08 -1.94
CA ILE A 91 -10.78 -0.74 -0.86
C ILE A 91 -9.68 0.21 -0.39
N LEU A 92 -9.84 0.78 0.79
CA LEU A 92 -8.85 1.62 1.43
C LEU A 92 -8.01 0.78 2.40
N ASN A 93 -6.71 0.70 2.11
CA ASN A 93 -5.71 0.10 2.98
C ASN A 93 -4.90 1.23 3.63
N GLU A 94 -5.27 1.59 4.85
CA GLU A 94 -4.60 2.63 5.63
C GLU A 94 -3.57 2.01 6.55
N VAL A 95 -2.31 2.38 6.38
CA VAL A 95 -1.18 1.87 7.17
C VAL A 95 -0.70 2.95 8.14
N ARG A 96 -0.59 2.59 9.42
CA ARG A 96 -0.21 3.54 10.49
C ARG A 96 1.09 3.17 11.21
N GLY A 97 1.75 2.11 10.78
CA GLY A 97 3.02 1.65 11.35
C GLY A 97 4.22 1.95 10.46
N ALA A 98 5.11 0.97 10.29
CA ALA A 98 6.30 1.13 9.45
C ALA A 98 5.98 1.43 7.99
N ALA A 99 6.95 1.99 7.25
CA ALA A 99 6.87 2.18 5.80
C ALA A 99 6.58 0.84 5.10
N SER A 100 5.75 0.89 4.05
CA SER A 100 5.33 -0.28 3.29
C SER A 100 6.35 -0.65 2.22
N LYS A 101 6.50 -1.97 1.97
CA LYS A 101 7.34 -2.53 0.90
C LYS A 101 6.44 -3.37 -0.02
N LEU A 102 6.28 -2.94 -1.26
CA LEU A 102 5.43 -3.59 -2.25
C LEU A 102 6.32 -4.18 -3.35
N ASN A 103 6.72 -5.43 -3.18
CA ASN A 103 7.64 -6.14 -4.07
C ASN A 103 6.92 -7.21 -4.92
N GLY A 104 5.59 -7.19 -4.94
CA GLY A 104 4.77 -8.14 -5.67
C GLY A 104 3.43 -7.55 -6.07
N ILE A 105 2.64 -8.36 -6.78
CA ILE A 105 1.33 -7.95 -7.31
C ILE A 105 0.30 -7.89 -6.19
N VAL A 106 -0.42 -6.78 -6.09
CA VAL A 106 -1.62 -6.63 -5.27
C VAL A 106 -2.84 -6.89 -6.14
N THR A 107 -3.50 -8.02 -5.92
CA THR A 107 -4.65 -8.46 -6.71
C THR A 107 -5.94 -8.23 -5.96
N VAL A 108 -6.96 -7.70 -6.63
CA VAL A 108 -8.35 -7.74 -6.12
C VAL A 108 -8.98 -9.06 -6.58
N GLY A 109 -9.29 -9.92 -5.62
CA GLY A 109 -10.01 -11.17 -5.86
C GLY A 109 -11.51 -10.92 -5.99
N GLY A 110 -12.17 -11.54 -6.96
CA GLY A 110 -13.60 -11.38 -7.19
C GLY A 110 -13.96 -10.10 -7.94
N GLN A 111 -14.87 -9.30 -7.39
CA GLN A 111 -15.34 -8.06 -8.02
C GLN A 111 -14.22 -7.02 -8.10
N LYS A 112 -14.02 -6.44 -9.30
CA LYS A 112 -13.11 -5.33 -9.54
C LYS A 112 -13.45 -4.15 -8.63
N ALA A 113 -12.43 -3.50 -8.07
CA ALA A 113 -12.60 -2.33 -7.20
C ALA A 113 -11.45 -1.35 -7.39
N ASP A 114 -11.66 -0.12 -6.94
CA ASP A 114 -10.58 0.84 -6.74
C ASP A 114 -9.78 0.45 -5.48
N VAL A 115 -8.47 0.65 -5.50
CA VAL A 115 -7.58 0.29 -4.40
C VAL A 115 -6.72 1.47 -4.01
N ILE A 116 -6.69 1.77 -2.73
CA ILE A 116 -5.79 2.75 -2.16
C ILE A 116 -4.88 2.06 -1.15
N ILE A 117 -3.58 2.32 -1.27
CA ILE A 117 -2.58 2.01 -0.24
C ILE A 117 -2.04 3.35 0.26
N ALA A 118 -2.38 3.71 1.49
CA ALA A 118 -2.02 4.98 2.11
C ALA A 118 -1.10 4.73 3.29
N ASN A 119 0.14 5.24 3.22
CA ASN A 119 1.12 5.14 4.30
C ASN A 119 1.94 6.43 4.45
N PRO A 120 1.62 7.30 5.43
CA PRO A 120 2.37 8.53 5.66
C PRO A 120 3.84 8.34 6.00
N ASN A 121 4.23 7.14 6.43
CA ASN A 121 5.61 6.80 6.77
C ASN A 121 6.46 6.37 5.56
N GLY A 122 5.83 6.31 4.37
CA GLY A 122 6.48 6.01 3.11
C GLY A 122 6.05 4.68 2.50
N ILE A 123 6.30 4.57 1.20
CA ILE A 123 6.02 3.38 0.39
C ILE A 123 7.22 3.14 -0.51
N THR A 124 7.76 1.92 -0.48
CA THR A 124 8.73 1.47 -1.48
C THR A 124 8.05 0.44 -2.37
N VAL A 125 8.10 0.64 -3.68
CA VAL A 125 7.65 -0.32 -4.67
C VAL A 125 8.86 -0.87 -5.44
N ASN A 126 8.94 -2.20 -5.59
CA ASN A 126 10.10 -2.81 -6.26
C ASN A 126 9.72 -4.16 -6.89
N GLY A 127 9.21 -4.14 -8.12
CA GLY A 127 8.83 -5.33 -8.88
C GLY A 127 7.37 -5.76 -8.67
N GLY A 128 6.50 -4.84 -8.29
CA GLY A 128 5.08 -5.08 -8.11
C GLY A 128 4.19 -4.42 -9.16
N GLY A 129 2.90 -4.42 -8.89
CA GLY A 129 1.83 -3.82 -9.66
C GLY A 129 0.49 -4.15 -9.06
N PHE A 130 -0.57 -3.59 -9.63
CA PHE A 130 -1.95 -3.98 -9.34
C PHE A 130 -2.46 -5.03 -10.32
N LYS A 131 -3.51 -5.76 -9.93
CA LYS A 131 -4.27 -6.65 -10.80
C LYS A 131 -5.75 -6.59 -10.45
N ASN A 132 -6.61 -6.51 -11.47
CA ASN A 132 -8.08 -6.39 -11.35
C ASN A 132 -8.49 -5.13 -10.56
N VAL A 133 -7.81 -4.00 -10.81
CA VAL A 133 -8.03 -2.71 -10.14
C VAL A 133 -8.57 -1.69 -11.15
N GLY A 134 -9.55 -0.91 -10.75
CA GLY A 134 -10.01 0.24 -11.51
C GLY A 134 -9.01 1.40 -11.39
N ARG A 135 -9.13 2.17 -10.33
CA ARG A 135 -8.20 3.23 -9.95
C ARG A 135 -7.31 2.74 -8.80
N GLY A 136 -6.02 2.65 -9.03
CA GLY A 136 -5.01 2.31 -8.02
C GLY A 136 -4.30 3.56 -7.53
N ILE A 137 -4.31 3.82 -6.23
CA ILE A 137 -3.65 4.98 -5.62
C ILE A 137 -2.60 4.51 -4.62
N LEU A 138 -1.37 4.94 -4.82
CA LEU A 138 -0.28 4.84 -3.86
C LEU A 138 -0.04 6.22 -3.26
N THR A 139 -0.25 6.39 -1.97
CA THR A 139 -0.15 7.72 -1.36
C THR A 139 0.55 7.72 -0.01
N THR A 140 1.34 8.76 0.24
CA THR A 140 1.84 9.10 1.57
C THR A 140 0.90 10.06 2.31
N GLY A 141 -0.27 10.34 1.73
CA GLY A 141 -1.31 11.14 2.37
C GLY A 141 -2.10 10.38 3.43
N THR A 142 -2.60 11.10 4.40
CA THR A 142 -3.58 10.59 5.36
C THR A 142 -4.97 10.69 4.75
N PRO A 143 -5.72 9.57 4.64
CA PRO A 143 -7.08 9.60 4.13
C PRO A 143 -8.01 10.46 4.98
N GLN A 144 -8.89 11.20 4.33
CA GLN A 144 -9.92 12.01 4.96
C GLN A 144 -11.29 11.38 4.70
N ILE A 145 -11.99 11.03 5.76
CA ILE A 145 -13.32 10.40 5.69
C ILE A 145 -14.36 11.41 6.15
N GLY A 146 -15.36 11.64 5.31
CA GLY A 146 -16.48 12.52 5.61
C GLY A 146 -17.43 11.92 6.65
N LYS A 147 -18.31 12.76 7.20
CA LYS A 147 -19.32 12.33 8.20
C LYS A 147 -20.29 11.26 7.67
N ASP A 148 -20.47 11.23 6.36
CA ASP A 148 -21.30 10.24 5.65
C ASP A 148 -20.55 8.94 5.32
N GLY A 149 -19.29 8.82 5.75
CA GLY A 149 -18.42 7.66 5.50
C GLY A 149 -17.78 7.62 4.12
N ALA A 150 -17.94 8.64 3.29
CA ALA A 150 -17.24 8.72 2.01
C ALA A 150 -15.76 9.10 2.21
N LEU A 151 -14.89 8.57 1.36
CA LEU A 151 -13.53 9.11 1.23
C LEU A 151 -13.62 10.47 0.52
N THR A 152 -13.20 11.53 1.20
CA THR A 152 -13.24 12.89 0.64
C THR A 152 -11.91 13.31 0.04
N GLY A 153 -10.80 12.76 0.49
CA GLY A 153 -9.49 13.10 -0.06
C GLY A 153 -8.32 12.62 0.76
N PHE A 154 -7.18 13.27 0.53
CA PHE A 154 -5.92 12.99 1.22
C PHE A 154 -5.25 14.27 1.67
N ASP A 155 -4.65 14.23 2.86
CA ASP A 155 -3.73 15.27 3.35
C ASP A 155 -2.30 14.73 3.28
N VAL A 156 -1.56 15.17 2.24
CA VAL A 156 -0.18 14.76 1.97
C VAL A 156 0.78 15.73 2.63
N ARG A 157 1.39 15.33 3.74
CA ARG A 157 2.25 16.20 4.53
C ARG A 157 3.70 15.73 4.59
N GLN A 158 3.91 14.42 4.54
CA GLN A 158 5.19 13.76 4.73
C GLN A 158 5.30 12.49 3.88
N GLY A 159 6.43 11.78 3.99
CA GLY A 159 6.68 10.48 3.39
C GLY A 159 7.20 10.57 1.96
N THR A 160 7.95 9.54 1.59
CA THR A 160 8.50 9.37 0.25
C THR A 160 7.94 8.09 -0.36
N LEU A 161 7.55 8.15 -1.63
CA LEU A 161 7.34 6.97 -2.43
C LEU A 161 8.63 6.71 -3.22
N THR A 162 9.23 5.55 -3.00
CA THR A 162 10.44 5.13 -3.69
C THR A 162 10.11 4.03 -4.70
N VAL A 163 10.51 4.22 -5.94
CA VAL A 163 10.44 3.19 -7.00
C VAL A 163 11.83 2.57 -7.13
N GLY A 164 11.99 1.34 -6.63
CA GLY A 164 13.24 0.59 -6.70
C GLY A 164 13.56 0.12 -8.12
N ALA A 165 14.74 -0.48 -8.31
CA ALA A 165 15.27 -0.85 -9.64
C ALA A 165 14.33 -1.78 -10.44
N ALA A 166 13.59 -2.68 -9.78
CA ALA A 166 12.62 -3.56 -10.45
C ALA A 166 11.31 -2.85 -10.86
N GLY A 167 11.11 -1.60 -10.42
CA GLY A 167 10.01 -0.75 -10.85
C GLY A 167 8.65 -1.11 -10.28
N TRP A 168 7.62 -0.50 -10.87
CA TRP A 168 6.20 -0.80 -10.67
C TRP A 168 5.47 -0.79 -12.00
N ASN A 169 4.66 -1.81 -12.27
CA ASN A 169 4.02 -1.97 -13.58
C ASN A 169 2.54 -2.29 -13.47
N ASP A 170 1.71 -1.32 -13.82
CA ASP A 170 0.25 -1.42 -13.83
C ASP A 170 -0.37 -1.41 -15.25
N LYS A 171 0.43 -1.57 -16.30
CA LYS A 171 -0.09 -1.47 -17.68
C LYS A 171 -1.26 -2.40 -18.00
N GLY A 172 -1.29 -3.56 -17.36
CA GLY A 172 -2.37 -4.53 -17.55
C GLY A 172 -3.18 -4.80 -16.28
N GLY A 173 -2.91 -4.10 -15.18
CA GLY A 173 -3.44 -4.44 -13.86
C GLY A 173 -4.38 -3.41 -13.26
N ALA A 174 -4.18 -2.12 -13.59
CA ALA A 174 -5.07 -1.03 -13.21
C ALA A 174 -5.46 -0.22 -14.45
N ASP A 175 -6.70 0.31 -14.46
CA ASP A 175 -7.15 1.19 -15.55
C ASP A 175 -6.53 2.58 -15.39
N TYR A 176 -6.32 3.00 -14.14
CA TYR A 176 -5.72 4.27 -13.77
C TYR A 176 -4.82 4.09 -12.55
N THR A 177 -3.61 4.67 -12.58
CA THR A 177 -2.64 4.63 -11.47
C THR A 177 -2.29 6.05 -11.04
N GLU A 178 -2.39 6.33 -9.76
CA GLU A 178 -2.02 7.61 -9.19
C GLU A 178 -0.99 7.44 -8.08
N VAL A 179 -0.03 8.34 -8.08
CA VAL A 179 0.95 8.51 -6.99
C VAL A 179 0.79 9.90 -6.42
N LEU A 180 0.43 9.96 -5.13
CA LEU A 180 0.22 11.19 -4.40
C LEU A 180 1.16 11.18 -3.18
N ALA A 181 2.32 11.82 -3.27
CA ALA A 181 3.33 11.71 -2.23
C ALA A 181 4.01 13.05 -1.92
N ARG A 182 4.52 13.21 -0.69
CA ARG A 182 5.32 14.38 -0.33
C ARG A 182 6.58 14.49 -1.19
N ALA A 183 7.21 13.34 -1.47
CA ALA A 183 8.34 13.21 -2.38
C ALA A 183 8.27 11.87 -3.12
N VAL A 184 8.87 11.82 -4.31
CA VAL A 184 9.02 10.59 -5.10
C VAL A 184 10.48 10.44 -5.49
N ALA A 185 11.04 9.26 -5.26
CA ALA A 185 12.39 8.88 -5.68
C ALA A 185 12.28 7.73 -6.71
N LEU A 186 12.87 7.93 -7.89
CA LEU A 186 12.79 6.96 -8.99
C LEU A 186 14.18 6.36 -9.24
N GLN A 187 14.33 5.06 -8.95
CA GLN A 187 15.50 4.26 -9.34
C GLN A 187 15.16 3.27 -10.45
N GLY A 188 13.87 3.05 -10.70
CA GLY A 188 13.33 2.15 -11.70
C GLY A 188 12.14 2.77 -12.42
N LYS A 189 11.50 1.97 -13.29
CA LYS A 189 10.36 2.42 -14.10
C LYS A 189 9.06 2.40 -13.31
N LEU A 190 8.32 3.49 -13.35
CA LEU A 190 6.93 3.56 -12.93
C LEU A 190 6.05 3.56 -14.20
N GLN A 191 5.22 2.54 -14.36
CA GLN A 191 4.45 2.31 -15.58
C GLN A 191 2.98 2.06 -15.26
N GLY A 192 2.10 2.70 -16.00
CA GLY A 192 0.65 2.52 -15.94
C GLY A 192 0.02 2.65 -17.30
N LYS A 193 -1.22 2.18 -17.46
CA LYS A 193 -2.04 2.44 -18.66
C LYS A 193 -2.37 3.93 -18.75
N ASN A 194 -2.84 4.48 -17.63
CA ASN A 194 -2.99 5.91 -17.39
C ASN A 194 -2.30 6.21 -16.06
N LEU A 195 -1.37 7.16 -16.04
CA LEU A 195 -0.53 7.43 -14.89
C LEU A 195 -0.56 8.92 -14.55
N ALA A 196 -0.81 9.23 -13.29
CA ALA A 196 -0.63 10.56 -12.72
C ALA A 196 0.31 10.51 -11.52
N VAL A 197 1.18 11.51 -11.41
CA VAL A 197 2.09 11.66 -10.26
C VAL A 197 2.00 13.09 -9.76
N SER A 198 1.68 13.25 -8.48
CA SER A 198 1.68 14.55 -7.83
C SER A 198 2.54 14.52 -6.57
N THR A 199 3.38 15.54 -6.42
CA THR A 199 4.35 15.63 -5.33
C THR A 199 4.27 16.96 -4.59
N GLY A 200 4.77 16.96 -3.38
CA GLY A 200 4.76 18.14 -2.50
C GLY A 200 3.70 18.02 -1.40
N PRO A 201 3.71 18.98 -0.44
CA PRO A 201 2.66 19.07 0.56
C PRO A 201 1.39 19.56 -0.12
N GLN A 202 0.34 18.73 -0.08
CA GLN A 202 -0.90 18.98 -0.83
C GLN A 202 -2.10 18.35 -0.15
N LYS A 203 -3.27 18.91 -0.38
CA LYS A 203 -4.55 18.29 -0.14
C LYS A 203 -5.17 17.92 -1.48
N VAL A 204 -5.66 16.70 -1.59
CA VAL A 204 -6.24 16.18 -2.82
C VAL A 204 -7.67 15.80 -2.56
N ASP A 205 -8.62 16.37 -3.33
CA ASP A 205 -10.00 15.94 -3.35
C ASP A 205 -10.12 14.61 -4.12
N TYR A 206 -10.75 13.62 -3.51
CA TYR A 206 -10.82 12.27 -4.11
C TYR A 206 -11.74 12.22 -5.33
N ALA A 207 -12.86 12.92 -5.29
CA ALA A 207 -13.88 12.86 -6.34
C ALA A 207 -13.47 13.66 -7.58
N SER A 208 -12.98 14.88 -7.39
CA SER A 208 -12.61 15.80 -8.49
C SER A 208 -11.16 15.65 -8.94
N GLY A 209 -10.28 15.13 -8.06
CA GLY A 209 -8.83 15.15 -8.25
C GLY A 209 -8.21 16.55 -8.07
N GLU A 210 -8.97 17.52 -7.58
CA GLU A 210 -8.47 18.87 -7.35
C GLU A 210 -7.39 18.87 -6.28
N ILE A 211 -6.32 19.58 -6.57
CA ILE A 211 -5.15 19.70 -5.69
C ILE A 211 -5.08 21.13 -5.15
N SER A 212 -4.98 21.25 -3.85
CA SER A 212 -4.77 22.51 -3.14
C SER A 212 -3.51 22.46 -2.29
N ALA A 213 -3.00 23.61 -1.88
CA ALA A 213 -1.81 23.70 -1.06
C ALA A 213 -2.01 22.99 0.29
N GLY A 214 -1.05 22.17 0.66
CA GLY A 214 -0.98 21.49 1.95
C GLY A 214 0.10 22.10 2.85
N THR A 215 0.16 21.58 4.07
CA THR A 215 1.19 21.97 5.05
C THR A 215 2.18 20.82 5.22
N ALA A 216 3.46 21.07 4.99
CA ALA A 216 4.52 20.09 5.21
C ALA A 216 4.63 19.70 6.69
N ALA A 217 4.90 18.43 6.95
CA ALA A 217 5.32 17.93 8.26
C ALA A 217 6.65 17.19 8.12
N GLY A 218 7.45 17.19 9.21
CA GLY A 218 8.76 16.55 9.22
C GLY A 218 9.85 17.32 8.45
N ALA A 219 11.01 16.69 8.34
CA ALA A 219 12.15 17.25 7.61
C ALA A 219 11.86 17.34 6.10
N LYS A 220 12.46 18.35 5.45
CA LYS A 220 12.41 18.46 4.00
C LYS A 220 13.11 17.23 3.39
N PRO A 221 12.48 16.52 2.44
CA PRO A 221 13.13 15.40 1.78
C PRO A 221 14.40 15.88 1.06
N THR A 222 15.49 15.18 1.28
CA THR A 222 16.71 15.38 0.50
C THR A 222 16.61 14.51 -0.75
N ILE A 223 16.54 15.14 -1.92
CA ILE A 223 16.61 14.44 -3.20
C ILE A 223 18.06 14.55 -3.63
N ALA A 224 18.80 13.44 -3.62
CA ALA A 224 20.05 13.33 -4.34
C ALA A 224 19.70 13.16 -5.82
N LEU A 225 20.12 14.11 -6.64
CA LEU A 225 20.15 13.98 -8.09
C LEU A 225 21.54 13.50 -8.45
N ASP A 226 21.70 12.22 -8.77
CA ASP A 226 22.91 11.65 -9.35
C ASP A 226 22.92 11.87 -10.86
#